data_9c8742aedcda92697bca0272dc447371
#
_entry.id   9c8742aedcda92697bca0272dc447371
#
_cell.length_a   1.000
_cell.length_b   1.000
_cell.length_c   1.000
_cell.angle_alpha   90.00
_cell.angle_beta   90.00
_cell.angle_gamma   90.00
#
_symmetry.space_group_name_H-M   'P 1'
#
loop_
_entity.id
_entity.type
_entity.pdbx_description
1 polymer ?
#
loop_
_entity_poly.entity_id
_entity_poly.type
_entity_poly.pdbx_seq_one_letter_code
_entity_poly.pdbx_strand_id
1 'polypeptide(L)'
;NKCHYSIEQTKSRVDICDTSTLQLVKALGSQEQKLENLRDQKQEYHDLQTEFAAYDLFMQCMHPNGIAYDVIKKKIPVINSEIAKVLANIVDFEVFFEATGNKFDISIKHPQYDERPIEMASGAEKSLSAMAIRLALLGVSSLPTGDLFILDEPGTALDEDNMSGFIQILELIKVYFKNVLLISHLDSLKDCVDMQIVIDKKAG
;
A
#
# COMPACT_ATOMS: atom_id res chain seq x y z
N ASN A 1 -84.79 2.90 50.52
CA ASN A 1 -83.51 2.32 50.89
C ASN A 1 -82.84 1.48 49.74
N LYS A 2 -83.56 0.78 48.85
CA LYS A 2 -82.99 0.03 47.75
C LYS A 2 -82.34 0.95 46.69
N CYS A 3 -82.94 2.04 46.32
CA CYS A 3 -82.41 3.00 45.34
C CYS A 3 -81.12 3.67 45.84
N HIS A 4 -80.95 3.99 47.08
CA HIS A 4 -79.74 4.61 47.65
C HIS A 4 -78.56 3.61 47.55
N TYR A 5 -78.79 2.36 47.90
CA TYR A 5 -77.78 1.32 47.81
C TYR A 5 -77.33 1.06 46.32
N SER A 6 -78.27 1.04 45.38
CA SER A 6 -77.98 0.90 43.98
C SER A 6 -77.18 2.06 43.38
N ILE A 7 -77.40 3.27 43.83
CA ILE A 7 -76.66 4.47 43.44
C ILE A 7 -75.26 4.44 44.02
N GLU A 8 -75.03 4.02 45.24
CA GLU A 8 -73.71 3.90 45.84
C GLU A 8 -72.87 2.78 45.13
N GLN A 9 -73.50 1.68 44.88
CA GLN A 9 -72.85 0.60 44.10
C GLN A 9 -72.41 1.07 42.69
N THR A 10 -73.26 1.84 42.03
CA THR A 10 -72.93 2.35 40.68
C THR A 10 -71.85 3.40 40.74
N LYS A 11 -71.84 4.29 41.69
CA LYS A 11 -70.75 5.25 41.93
C LYS A 11 -69.46 4.56 42.22
N SER A 12 -69.37 3.55 43.06
CA SER A 12 -68.17 2.82 43.36
C SER A 12 -67.61 2.09 42.09
N ARG A 13 -68.50 1.57 41.25
CA ARG A 13 -68.10 0.97 39.96
C ARG A 13 -67.54 2.01 38.98
N VAL A 14 -68.13 3.20 38.94
CA VAL A 14 -67.61 4.31 38.10
C VAL A 14 -66.22 4.74 38.60
N ASP A 15 -66.02 4.92 39.91
CA ASP A 15 -64.72 5.31 40.51
C ASP A 15 -63.64 4.28 40.23
N ILE A 16 -63.97 2.98 40.26
CA ILE A 16 -63.05 1.89 39.90
C ILE A 16 -62.70 1.95 38.42
N CYS A 17 -63.69 2.15 37.55
CA CYS A 17 -63.46 2.29 36.11
C CYS A 17 -62.59 3.52 35.78
N ASP A 18 -62.85 4.67 36.40
CA ASP A 18 -62.08 5.89 36.18
C ASP A 18 -60.64 5.71 36.64
N THR A 19 -60.42 5.10 37.83
CA THR A 19 -59.09 4.80 38.34
C THR A 19 -58.30 3.84 37.38
N SER A 20 -58.99 2.80 36.91
CA SER A 20 -58.41 1.84 35.97
C SER A 20 -58.05 2.51 34.62
N THR A 21 -58.97 3.35 34.12
CA THR A 21 -58.75 4.11 32.88
C THR A 21 -57.53 5.04 33.00
N LEU A 22 -57.41 5.76 34.12
CA LEU A 22 -56.27 6.65 34.39
C LEU A 22 -54.94 5.88 34.45
N GLN A 23 -54.94 4.69 35.07
CA GLN A 23 -53.75 3.81 35.09
C GLN A 23 -53.37 3.33 33.70
N LEU A 24 -54.35 2.92 32.89
CA LEU A 24 -54.11 2.50 31.53
C LEU A 24 -53.59 3.60 30.63
N VAL A 25 -54.14 4.82 30.74
CA VAL A 25 -53.65 6.00 30.01
C VAL A 25 -52.21 6.34 30.38
N LYS A 26 -51.87 6.29 31.67
CA LYS A 26 -50.47 6.49 32.11
C LYS A 26 -49.52 5.41 31.59
N ALA A 27 -49.97 4.17 31.63
CA ALA A 27 -49.17 3.05 31.08
C ALA A 27 -48.98 3.18 29.56
N LEU A 28 -50.02 3.56 28.83
CA LEU A 28 -49.97 3.81 27.40
C LEU A 28 -48.96 4.91 27.05
N GLY A 29 -49.08 6.09 27.70
CA GLY A 29 -48.15 7.20 27.46
C GLY A 29 -46.70 6.84 27.79
N SER A 30 -46.48 6.04 28.84
CA SER A 30 -45.12 5.53 29.14
C SER A 30 -44.59 4.59 28.06
N GLN A 31 -45.45 3.75 27.50
CA GLN A 31 -45.04 2.84 26.40
C GLN A 31 -44.83 3.58 25.08
N GLU A 32 -45.67 4.56 24.79
CA GLU A 32 -45.50 5.43 23.61
C GLU A 32 -44.16 6.16 23.64
N GLN A 33 -43.82 6.73 24.79
CA GLN A 33 -42.54 7.43 24.98
C GLN A 33 -41.32 6.46 24.83
N LYS A 34 -41.44 5.25 25.36
CA LYS A 34 -40.39 4.22 25.18
C LYS A 34 -40.25 3.83 23.72
N LEU A 35 -41.35 3.72 23.01
CA LEU A 35 -41.34 3.37 21.61
C LEU A 35 -40.73 4.47 20.75
N GLU A 36 -40.98 5.72 21.06
CA GLU A 36 -40.36 6.86 20.39
C GLU A 36 -38.85 6.90 20.65
N ASN A 37 -38.42 6.77 21.91
CA ASN A 37 -36.98 6.69 22.24
C ASN A 37 -36.29 5.53 21.55
N LEU A 38 -36.93 4.37 21.43
CA LEU A 38 -36.36 3.23 20.72
C LEU A 38 -36.29 3.45 19.20
N ARG A 39 -37.21 4.20 18.63
CA ARG A 39 -37.14 4.59 17.21
C ARG A 39 -35.98 5.53 16.96
N ASP A 40 -35.80 6.54 17.84
CA ASP A 40 -34.69 7.49 17.74
C ASP A 40 -33.34 6.76 17.88
N GLN A 41 -33.21 5.89 18.88
CA GLN A 41 -32.00 5.07 19.05
C GLN A 41 -31.73 4.15 17.86
N LYS A 42 -32.77 3.59 17.27
CA LYS A 42 -32.63 2.75 16.06
C LYS A 42 -32.11 3.57 14.87
N GLN A 43 -32.61 4.80 14.73
CA GLN A 43 -32.16 5.68 13.65
C GLN A 43 -30.69 6.08 13.88
N GLU A 44 -30.35 6.51 15.08
CA GLU A 44 -28.97 6.85 15.47
C GLU A 44 -28.00 5.68 15.24
N TYR A 45 -28.41 4.46 15.63
CA TYR A 45 -27.61 3.25 15.37
C TYR A 45 -27.41 3.01 13.86
N HIS A 46 -28.42 3.22 13.05
CA HIS A 46 -28.31 3.05 11.60
C HIS A 46 -27.39 4.08 10.97
N ASP A 47 -27.47 5.32 11.41
CA ASP A 47 -26.62 6.41 10.94
C ASP A 47 -25.16 6.15 11.32
N LEU A 48 -24.90 5.79 12.59
CA LEU A 48 -23.58 5.40 13.08
C LEU A 48 -23.02 4.16 12.34
N GLN A 49 -23.86 3.17 12.05
CA GLN A 49 -23.43 1.99 11.29
C GLN A 49 -22.98 2.37 9.86
N THR A 50 -23.70 3.30 9.24
CA THR A 50 -23.35 3.78 7.90
C THR A 50 -22.02 4.54 7.92
N GLU A 51 -21.85 5.43 8.89
CA GLU A 51 -20.61 6.18 9.09
C GLU A 51 -19.43 5.25 9.41
N PHE A 52 -19.62 4.30 10.32
CA PHE A 52 -18.60 3.31 10.65
C PHE A 52 -18.16 2.49 9.43
N ALA A 53 -19.12 2.04 8.61
CA ALA A 53 -18.80 1.28 7.40
C ALA A 53 -17.95 2.09 6.41
N ALA A 54 -18.20 3.40 6.29
CA ALA A 54 -17.40 4.28 5.45
C ALA A 54 -15.97 4.44 5.97
N TYR A 55 -15.80 4.64 7.28
CA TYR A 55 -14.47 4.71 7.90
C TYR A 55 -13.72 3.38 7.84
N ASP A 56 -14.40 2.26 8.06
CA ASP A 56 -13.79 0.93 7.98
C ASP A 56 -13.28 0.65 6.55
N LEU A 57 -14.08 0.96 5.54
CA LEU A 57 -13.67 0.87 4.15
C LEU A 57 -12.46 1.78 3.85
N PHE A 58 -12.48 3.02 4.33
CA PHE A 58 -11.36 3.94 4.17
C PHE A 58 -10.08 3.38 4.80
N MET A 59 -10.16 2.87 6.03
CA MET A 59 -9.03 2.27 6.72
C MET A 59 -8.48 1.04 5.98
N GLN A 60 -9.35 0.19 5.45
CA GLN A 60 -8.95 -0.95 4.63
C GLN A 60 -8.25 -0.50 3.34
N CYS A 61 -8.75 0.53 2.67
CA CYS A 61 -8.14 1.07 1.46
C CYS A 61 -6.76 1.69 1.73
N MET A 62 -6.59 2.38 2.86
CA MET A 62 -5.35 3.03 3.26
C MET A 62 -4.33 2.10 3.93
N HIS A 63 -4.74 0.89 4.26
CA HIS A 63 -3.82 -0.11 4.81
C HIS A 63 -2.68 -0.40 3.82
N PRO A 64 -1.45 -0.71 4.27
CA PRO A 64 -0.35 -1.09 3.38
C PRO A 64 -0.68 -2.21 2.39
N ASN A 65 -1.56 -3.14 2.77
CA ASN A 65 -2.07 -4.22 1.93
C ASN A 65 -3.43 -3.88 1.28
N GLY A 66 -3.79 -2.61 1.19
CA GLY A 66 -5.01 -2.13 0.57
C GLY A 66 -4.83 -1.81 -0.92
N ILE A 67 -5.43 -0.70 -1.36
CA ILE A 67 -5.45 -0.31 -2.78
C ILE A 67 -4.03 -0.21 -3.37
N ALA A 68 -3.08 0.36 -2.62
CA ALA A 68 -1.70 0.50 -3.09
C ALA A 68 -1.07 -0.87 -3.43
N TYR A 69 -1.27 -1.85 -2.56
CA TYR A 69 -0.80 -3.22 -2.79
C TYR A 69 -1.43 -3.83 -4.05
N ASP A 70 -2.74 -3.71 -4.22
CA ASP A 70 -3.45 -4.26 -5.37
C ASP A 70 -3.01 -3.62 -6.69
N VAL A 71 -2.77 -2.30 -6.67
CA VAL A 71 -2.25 -1.57 -7.84
C VAL A 71 -0.85 -2.07 -8.21
N ILE A 72 0.05 -2.19 -7.25
CA ILE A 72 1.41 -2.68 -7.46
C ILE A 72 1.37 -4.13 -7.98
N LYS A 73 0.59 -5.00 -7.34
CA LYS A 73 0.43 -6.41 -7.74
C LYS A 73 0.01 -6.56 -9.21
N LYS A 74 -0.91 -5.72 -9.66
CA LYS A 74 -1.33 -5.69 -11.08
C LYS A 74 -0.23 -5.21 -12.03
N LYS A 75 0.73 -4.44 -11.54
CA LYS A 75 1.86 -3.92 -12.33
C LYS A 75 3.07 -4.83 -12.35
N ILE A 76 3.18 -5.80 -11.43
CA ILE A 76 4.32 -6.74 -11.37
C ILE A 76 4.65 -7.39 -12.71
N PRO A 77 3.72 -7.95 -13.50
CA PRO A 77 4.07 -8.56 -14.77
C PRO A 77 4.74 -7.58 -15.75
N VAL A 78 4.30 -6.32 -15.74
CA VAL A 78 4.91 -5.27 -16.57
C VAL A 78 6.30 -4.91 -16.07
N ILE A 79 6.46 -4.76 -14.75
CA ILE A 79 7.76 -4.48 -14.12
C ILE A 79 8.75 -5.62 -14.43
N ASN A 80 8.34 -6.87 -14.26
CA ASN A 80 9.19 -8.02 -14.56
C ASN A 80 9.61 -8.07 -16.04
N SER A 81 8.70 -7.74 -16.95
CA SER A 81 9.02 -7.65 -18.38
C SER A 81 10.07 -6.55 -18.66
N GLU A 82 9.97 -5.41 -17.99
CA GLU A 82 10.97 -4.34 -18.16
C GLU A 82 12.32 -4.70 -17.54
N ILE A 83 12.35 -5.35 -16.36
CA ILE A 83 13.58 -5.86 -15.76
C ILE A 83 14.26 -6.86 -16.70
N ALA A 84 13.50 -7.80 -17.25
CA ALA A 84 14.03 -8.79 -18.19
C ALA A 84 14.62 -8.13 -19.44
N LYS A 85 14.02 -7.07 -19.97
CA LYS A 85 14.56 -6.30 -21.11
C LYS A 85 15.88 -5.61 -20.77
N VAL A 86 15.99 -5.01 -19.58
CA VAL A 86 17.22 -4.34 -19.14
C VAL A 86 18.36 -5.36 -18.97
N LEU A 87 18.06 -6.53 -18.39
CA LEU A 87 19.06 -7.57 -18.13
C LEU A 87 19.37 -8.44 -19.36
N ALA A 88 18.54 -8.41 -20.40
CA ALA A 88 18.73 -9.19 -21.60
C ALA A 88 20.12 -8.92 -22.22
N ASN A 89 20.85 -9.96 -22.47
CA ASN A 89 22.22 -9.96 -23.03
C ASN A 89 23.32 -9.31 -22.16
N ILE A 90 22.97 -8.93 -20.90
CA ILE A 90 23.91 -8.34 -19.94
C ILE A 90 24.37 -9.39 -18.94
N VAL A 91 23.42 -10.20 -18.44
CA VAL A 91 23.67 -11.25 -17.45
C VAL A 91 22.95 -12.55 -17.84
N ASP A 92 23.41 -13.66 -17.23
CA ASP A 92 22.81 -14.98 -17.45
C ASP A 92 21.68 -15.33 -16.50
N PHE A 93 21.37 -14.44 -15.55
CA PHE A 93 20.34 -14.67 -14.56
C PHE A 93 19.11 -13.76 -14.79
N GLU A 94 17.98 -14.21 -14.30
CA GLU A 94 16.72 -13.48 -14.30
C GLU A 94 16.42 -12.94 -12.92
N VAL A 95 15.81 -11.76 -12.85
CA VAL A 95 15.33 -11.13 -11.61
C VAL A 95 13.87 -10.77 -11.79
N PHE A 96 13.08 -11.08 -10.80
CA PHE A 96 11.64 -10.81 -10.87
C PHE A 96 11.03 -10.62 -9.49
N PHE A 97 9.93 -9.87 -9.47
CA PHE A 97 9.09 -9.68 -8.31
C PHE A 97 8.02 -10.75 -8.25
N GLU A 98 7.77 -11.25 -7.05
CA GLU A 98 6.67 -12.15 -6.74
C GLU A 98 5.79 -11.56 -5.63
N ALA A 99 4.49 -11.79 -5.74
CA ALA A 99 3.54 -11.42 -4.70
C ALA A 99 3.20 -12.67 -3.86
N THR A 100 3.81 -12.79 -2.70
CA THR A 100 3.60 -13.91 -1.78
C THR A 100 2.74 -13.47 -0.58
N GLY A 101 1.46 -13.84 -0.58
CA GLY A 101 0.52 -13.36 0.45
C GLY A 101 0.36 -11.84 0.41
N ASN A 102 0.84 -11.15 1.43
CA ASN A 102 0.76 -9.70 1.59
C ASN A 102 2.11 -8.99 1.42
N LYS A 103 3.10 -9.63 0.80
CA LYS A 103 4.44 -9.10 0.60
C LYS A 103 4.85 -9.20 -0.86
N PHE A 104 5.80 -8.37 -1.24
CA PHE A 104 6.51 -8.49 -2.50
C PHE A 104 7.92 -8.97 -2.19
N ASP A 105 8.26 -10.10 -2.76
CA ASP A 105 9.59 -10.69 -2.66
C ASP A 105 10.31 -10.49 -4.00
N ILE A 106 11.64 -10.38 -3.96
CA ILE A 106 12.47 -10.32 -5.16
C ILE A 106 13.26 -11.62 -5.23
N SER A 107 13.10 -12.33 -6.33
CA SER A 107 13.77 -13.59 -6.58
C SER A 107 14.76 -13.46 -7.73
N ILE A 108 15.85 -14.20 -7.63
CA ILE A 108 16.86 -14.37 -8.68
C ILE A 108 16.89 -15.83 -9.13
N LYS A 109 17.00 -16.06 -10.43
CA LYS A 109 17.04 -17.39 -11.02
C LYS A 109 18.15 -17.49 -12.05
N HIS A 110 19.00 -18.47 -11.92
CA HIS A 110 19.99 -18.86 -12.92
C HIS A 110 19.47 -20.00 -13.80
N PRO A 111 19.91 -20.12 -15.03
CA PRO A 111 19.45 -21.17 -15.95
C PRO A 111 19.59 -22.60 -15.43
N GLN A 112 20.58 -22.82 -14.54
CA GLN A 112 20.95 -24.17 -14.06
C GLN A 112 20.54 -24.42 -12.60
N TYR A 113 19.97 -23.43 -11.92
CA TYR A 113 19.65 -23.48 -10.49
C TYR A 113 18.20 -23.08 -10.23
N ASP A 114 17.69 -23.54 -9.11
CA ASP A 114 16.37 -23.13 -8.61
C ASP A 114 16.38 -21.64 -8.23
N GLU A 115 15.21 -21.04 -8.27
CA GLU A 115 15.01 -19.67 -7.82
C GLU A 115 15.33 -19.51 -6.33
N ARG A 116 15.92 -18.38 -5.99
CA ARG A 116 16.28 -18.02 -4.61
C ARG A 116 16.00 -16.56 -4.33
N PRO A 117 15.77 -16.19 -3.06
CA PRO A 117 15.65 -14.78 -2.67
C PRO A 117 16.90 -13.98 -3.04
N ILE A 118 16.70 -12.73 -3.45
CA ILE A 118 17.81 -11.83 -3.86
C ILE A 118 18.83 -11.60 -2.73
N GLU A 119 18.42 -11.75 -1.47
CA GLU A 119 19.29 -11.65 -0.31
C GLU A 119 20.43 -12.69 -0.31
N MET A 120 20.20 -13.82 -0.97
CA MET A 120 21.19 -14.89 -1.13
C MET A 120 22.10 -14.72 -2.37
N ALA A 121 21.88 -13.66 -3.14
CA ALA A 121 22.69 -13.35 -4.31
C ALA A 121 24.05 -12.75 -3.90
N SER A 122 25.04 -12.86 -4.81
CA SER A 122 26.35 -12.24 -4.66
C SER A 122 26.25 -10.70 -4.66
N GLY A 123 27.31 -10.02 -4.26
CA GLY A 123 27.38 -8.56 -4.29
C GLY A 123 27.18 -8.00 -5.71
N ALA A 124 27.82 -8.61 -6.70
CA ALA A 124 27.69 -8.22 -8.09
C ALA A 124 26.25 -8.42 -8.62
N GLU A 125 25.67 -9.60 -8.41
CA GLU A 125 24.28 -9.90 -8.78
C GLU A 125 23.30 -8.89 -8.16
N LYS A 126 23.46 -8.55 -6.88
CA LYS A 126 22.64 -7.55 -6.19
C LYS A 126 22.77 -6.18 -6.83
N SER A 127 23.99 -5.74 -7.14
CA SER A 127 24.26 -4.43 -7.73
C SER A 127 23.62 -4.30 -9.12
N LEU A 128 23.82 -5.27 -9.99
CA LEU A 128 23.24 -5.28 -11.34
C LEU A 128 21.71 -5.38 -11.29
N SER A 129 21.17 -6.25 -10.42
CA SER A 129 19.72 -6.37 -10.20
C SER A 129 19.10 -5.07 -9.72
N ALA A 130 19.74 -4.40 -8.75
CA ALA A 130 19.24 -3.14 -8.20
C ALA A 130 19.20 -2.04 -9.27
N MET A 131 20.19 -1.98 -10.14
CA MET A 131 20.21 -1.05 -11.28
C MET A 131 19.09 -1.35 -12.28
N ALA A 132 18.94 -2.60 -12.67
CA ALA A 132 17.90 -3.03 -13.61
C ALA A 132 16.49 -2.76 -13.06
N ILE A 133 16.25 -3.06 -11.79
CA ILE A 133 14.97 -2.77 -11.12
C ILE A 133 14.67 -1.27 -11.13
N ARG A 134 15.67 -0.42 -10.82
CA ARG A 134 15.49 1.04 -10.83
C ARG A 134 15.10 1.54 -12.22
N LEU A 135 15.78 1.09 -13.27
CA LEU A 135 15.47 1.46 -14.65
C LEU A 135 14.09 0.98 -15.07
N ALA A 136 13.74 -0.27 -14.77
CA ALA A 136 12.43 -0.81 -15.05
C ALA A 136 11.30 -0.02 -14.36
N LEU A 137 11.49 0.33 -13.09
CA LEU A 137 10.52 1.13 -12.34
C LEU A 137 10.37 2.54 -12.93
N LEU A 138 11.46 3.16 -13.39
CA LEU A 138 11.40 4.44 -14.09
C LEU A 138 10.60 4.33 -15.40
N GLY A 139 10.83 3.26 -16.17
CA GLY A 139 10.11 3.02 -17.42
C GLY A 139 8.62 2.75 -17.25
N VAL A 140 8.21 2.16 -16.12
CA VAL A 140 6.79 1.87 -15.80
C VAL A 140 6.11 3.05 -15.11
N SER A 141 6.88 3.96 -14.50
CA SER A 141 6.37 5.12 -13.77
C SER A 141 5.77 6.15 -14.74
N SER A 142 4.64 6.70 -14.35
CA SER A 142 4.04 7.87 -15.02
C SER A 142 4.50 9.22 -14.44
N LEU A 143 5.39 9.18 -13.45
CA LEU A 143 5.92 10.40 -12.83
C LEU A 143 6.94 11.05 -13.76
N PRO A 144 7.02 12.39 -13.78
CA PRO A 144 8.03 13.09 -14.56
C PRO A 144 9.42 12.72 -14.02
N THR A 145 10.29 12.27 -14.92
CA THR A 145 11.70 11.99 -14.60
C THR A 145 12.53 13.26 -14.77
N GLY A 146 13.44 13.53 -13.84
CA GLY A 146 14.42 14.61 -13.97
C GLY A 146 15.46 14.29 -15.06
N ASP A 147 16.21 15.32 -15.47
CA ASP A 147 17.27 15.19 -16.48
C ASP A 147 18.62 14.69 -15.90
N LEU A 148 18.69 14.52 -14.59
CA LEU A 148 19.91 14.14 -13.87
C LEU A 148 19.76 12.81 -13.15
N PHE A 149 20.71 11.90 -13.35
CA PHE A 149 20.84 10.65 -12.62
C PHE A 149 22.16 10.63 -11.85
N ILE A 150 22.13 10.30 -10.57
CA ILE A 150 23.30 10.28 -9.71
C ILE A 150 23.57 8.86 -9.22
N LEU A 151 24.78 8.39 -9.41
CA LEU A 151 25.29 7.11 -8.91
C LEU A 151 26.45 7.39 -7.96
N ASP A 152 26.28 6.97 -6.71
CA ASP A 152 27.29 7.11 -5.68
C ASP A 152 27.91 5.74 -5.38
N GLU A 153 29.22 5.63 -5.63
CA GLU A 153 30.04 4.43 -5.46
C GLU A 153 29.44 3.15 -6.07
N PRO A 154 28.84 3.22 -7.29
CA PRO A 154 28.36 2.03 -7.93
C PRO A 154 29.53 1.14 -8.36
N GLY A 155 29.36 -0.16 -8.27
CA GLY A 155 30.33 -1.11 -8.80
C GLY A 155 31.43 -1.53 -7.85
N THR A 156 31.46 -1.07 -6.61
CA THR A 156 32.45 -1.50 -5.59
C THR A 156 32.39 -3.00 -5.29
N ALA A 157 31.29 -3.67 -5.56
CA ALA A 157 31.09 -5.10 -5.38
C ALA A 157 31.23 -5.90 -6.69
N LEU A 158 31.61 -5.24 -7.81
CA LEU A 158 31.72 -5.88 -9.13
C LEU A 158 33.17 -6.37 -9.35
N ASP A 159 33.27 -7.56 -9.87
CA ASP A 159 34.50 -8.11 -10.45
C ASP A 159 34.66 -7.65 -11.91
N GLU A 160 35.78 -8.00 -12.53
CA GLU A 160 36.08 -7.62 -13.93
C GLU A 160 35.03 -8.16 -14.92
N ASP A 161 34.53 -9.38 -14.71
CA ASP A 161 33.55 -10.00 -15.57
C ASP A 161 32.19 -9.30 -15.54
N ASN A 162 31.76 -8.87 -14.35
CA ASN A 162 30.50 -8.16 -14.15
C ASN A 162 30.58 -6.65 -14.46
N MET A 163 31.80 -6.10 -14.53
CA MET A 163 32.01 -4.68 -14.86
C MET A 163 31.54 -4.37 -16.28
N SER A 164 31.73 -5.29 -17.23
CA SER A 164 31.26 -5.10 -18.60
C SER A 164 29.73 -4.98 -18.67
N GLY A 165 29.00 -5.79 -17.91
CA GLY A 165 27.54 -5.71 -17.79
C GLY A 165 27.08 -4.41 -17.14
N PHE A 166 27.79 -3.94 -16.12
CA PHE A 166 27.52 -2.66 -15.48
C PHE A 166 27.68 -1.48 -16.47
N ILE A 167 28.74 -1.47 -17.28
CA ILE A 167 28.95 -0.44 -18.30
C ILE A 167 27.79 -0.43 -19.31
N GLN A 168 27.33 -1.60 -19.75
CA GLN A 168 26.15 -1.68 -20.63
C GLN A 168 24.90 -1.07 -20.00
N ILE A 169 24.68 -1.29 -18.70
CA ILE A 169 23.58 -0.63 -17.98
C ILE A 169 23.78 0.89 -17.91
N LEU A 170 25.01 1.38 -17.72
CA LEU A 170 25.30 2.81 -17.78
C LEU A 170 24.97 3.43 -19.13
N GLU A 171 25.27 2.74 -20.22
CA GLU A 171 24.90 3.22 -21.56
C GLU A 171 23.36 3.28 -21.75
N LEU A 172 22.63 2.33 -21.18
CA LEU A 172 21.17 2.40 -21.18
C LEU A 172 20.66 3.61 -20.37
N ILE A 173 21.27 3.94 -19.24
CA ILE A 173 20.91 5.11 -18.43
C ILE A 173 21.05 6.40 -19.21
N LYS A 174 22.12 6.54 -20.02
CA LYS A 174 22.36 7.71 -20.87
C LYS A 174 21.24 7.98 -21.89
N VAL A 175 20.46 6.96 -22.25
CA VAL A 175 19.29 7.11 -23.13
C VAL A 175 18.13 7.82 -22.42
N TYR A 176 17.99 7.59 -21.12
CA TYR A 176 16.89 8.13 -20.31
C TYR A 176 17.21 9.49 -19.67
N PHE A 177 18.49 9.78 -19.42
CA PHE A 177 18.91 10.99 -18.71
C PHE A 177 19.94 11.78 -19.50
N LYS A 178 19.76 13.10 -19.53
CA LYS A 178 20.71 14.01 -20.20
C LYS A 178 22.05 14.09 -19.49
N ASN A 179 22.04 13.99 -18.17
CA ASN A 179 23.25 14.07 -17.34
C ASN A 179 23.28 12.87 -16.39
N VAL A 180 24.38 12.17 -16.39
CA VAL A 180 24.66 11.09 -15.44
C VAL A 180 25.89 11.48 -14.63
N LEU A 181 25.72 11.66 -13.33
CA LEU A 181 26.81 11.94 -12.40
C LEU A 181 27.22 10.63 -11.73
N LEU A 182 28.46 10.23 -11.98
CA LEU A 182 29.07 9.03 -11.41
C LEU A 182 30.13 9.44 -10.40
N ILE A 183 29.95 9.10 -9.13
CA ILE A 183 30.92 9.31 -8.07
C ILE A 183 31.56 7.95 -7.81
N SER A 184 32.89 7.82 -8.04
CA SER A 184 33.60 6.57 -7.84
C SER A 184 35.08 6.78 -7.70
N HIS A 185 35.74 5.87 -7.02
CA HIS A 185 37.20 5.80 -6.91
C HIS A 185 37.80 4.69 -7.80
N LEU A 186 36.97 3.98 -8.59
CA LEU A 186 37.39 2.88 -9.45
C LEU A 186 38.01 3.41 -10.76
N ASP A 187 39.24 3.04 -11.03
CA ASP A 187 39.94 3.42 -12.27
C ASP A 187 39.28 2.85 -13.53
N SER A 188 38.65 1.67 -13.42
CA SER A 188 37.94 1.00 -14.51
C SER A 188 36.74 1.79 -15.04
N LEU A 189 36.21 2.73 -14.29
CA LEU A 189 35.08 3.57 -14.70
C LEU A 189 35.51 4.88 -15.37
N LYS A 190 36.80 5.22 -15.36
CA LYS A 190 37.30 6.46 -15.96
C LYS A 190 37.10 6.53 -17.46
N ASP A 191 37.21 5.39 -18.13
CA ASP A 191 37.06 5.29 -19.60
C ASP A 191 35.60 5.27 -20.08
N CYS A 192 34.64 5.19 -19.14
CA CYS A 192 33.21 5.11 -19.43
C CYS A 192 32.49 6.46 -19.33
N VAL A 193 33.22 7.54 -18.98
CA VAL A 193 32.66 8.87 -18.76
C VAL A 193 33.16 9.87 -19.79
N ASP A 194 32.31 10.81 -20.20
CA ASP A 194 32.66 11.82 -21.17
C ASP A 194 33.54 12.93 -20.58
N MET A 195 33.42 13.18 -19.27
CA MET A 195 34.19 14.18 -18.54
C MET A 195 34.52 13.70 -17.12
N GLN A 196 35.76 13.90 -16.70
CA GLN A 196 36.24 13.55 -15.38
C GLN A 196 36.51 14.80 -14.57
N ILE A 197 36.01 14.82 -13.32
CA ILE A 197 36.33 15.86 -12.33
C ILE A 197 37.14 15.19 -11.22
N VAL A 198 38.40 15.55 -11.11
CA VAL A 198 39.27 15.02 -10.04
C VAL A 198 39.17 15.92 -8.82
N ILE A 199 38.89 15.31 -7.67
CA ILE A 199 38.78 15.98 -6.39
C ILE A 199 39.98 15.57 -5.52
N ASP A 200 40.90 16.51 -5.27
CA ASP A 200 42.04 16.30 -4.41
C ASP A 200 41.80 16.94 -3.03
N LYS A 201 42.01 16.16 -1.98
CA LYS A 201 42.03 16.69 -0.60
C LYS A 201 43.38 17.32 -0.32
N LYS A 202 43.44 18.67 -0.25
CA LYS A 202 44.61 19.34 0.25
C LYS A 202 44.65 19.20 1.77
N ALA A 203 45.80 18.78 2.30
CA ALA A 203 46.03 18.85 3.73
C ALA A 203 46.01 20.34 4.14
N GLY A 204 45.09 20.68 5.05
CA GLY A 204 45.02 22.01 5.66
C GLY A 204 46.00 22.12 6.80
#